data_3b9826514eb3502598dbdff79c4e20bc
#
_entry.id   3b9826514eb3502598dbdff79c4e20bc
#
_cell.length_a   1.000
_cell.length_b   1.000
_cell.length_c   1.000
_cell.angle_alpha   90.00
_cell.angle_beta   90.00
_cell.angle_gamma   90.00
#
_symmetry.space_group_name_H-M   'P 1'
#
loop_
_entity.id
_entity.type
_entity.pdbx_description
1 polymer ?
#
loop_
_entity_poly.entity_id
_entity_poly.type
_entity_poly.pdbx_seq_one_letter_code
_entity_poly.pdbx_strand_id
1 'polypeptide(L)'
;MNLTSYAELAVRLVNTAYRAPGDPDPLGATSDFRALVSDRPKLAAAVTGLDLQALLALRDELGELFTAAATGRDAAAMDHLNALLARSPVQPELVTHDDQPWHVHLAEHGSAADQYAAGAVVGLALTVSQYGLARLGICSIASCQRVFIDASSNRSRRYCPEHCATRANVTTIRSQAPAGHAATAAS
;
A
#
# COMPACT_ATOMS: atom_id res chain seq x y z
N MET A 1 2.12 -18.39 4.46
CA MET A 1 2.51 -16.98 4.23
C MET A 1 1.33 -16.25 3.61
N ASN A 2 0.86 -15.18 4.22
CA ASN A 2 -0.19 -14.35 3.61
C ASN A 2 0.49 -13.30 2.72
N LEU A 3 0.67 -13.60 1.43
CA LEU A 3 1.34 -12.74 0.45
C LEU A 3 0.70 -11.35 0.35
N THR A 4 -0.61 -11.28 0.50
CA THR A 4 -1.37 -10.02 0.49
C THR A 4 -0.91 -9.10 1.63
N SER A 5 -0.66 -9.64 2.83
CA SER A 5 -0.20 -8.87 3.98
C SER A 5 1.19 -8.24 3.77
N TYR A 6 2.08 -8.90 3.03
CA TYR A 6 3.40 -8.34 2.69
C TYR A 6 3.30 -7.23 1.64
N ALA A 7 2.51 -7.44 0.59
CA ALA A 7 2.30 -6.41 -0.42
C ALA A 7 1.58 -5.17 0.13
N GLU A 8 0.72 -5.33 1.14
CA GLU A 8 0.06 -4.22 1.84
C GLU A 8 1.04 -3.30 2.59
N LEU A 9 2.25 -3.78 2.95
CA LEU A 9 3.28 -2.91 3.50
C LEU A 9 3.64 -1.80 2.52
N ALA A 10 3.83 -2.12 1.24
CA ALA A 10 4.12 -1.12 0.21
C ALA A 10 2.99 -0.09 0.11
N VAL A 11 1.74 -0.54 0.08
CA VAL A 11 0.55 0.33 0.03
C VAL A 11 0.48 1.24 1.25
N ARG A 12 0.68 0.70 2.45
CA ARG A 12 0.66 1.48 3.70
C ARG A 12 1.74 2.58 3.68
N LEU A 13 2.96 2.23 3.29
CA LEU A 13 4.08 3.17 3.25
C LEU A 13 3.84 4.29 2.23
N VAL A 14 3.49 3.97 0.99
CA VAL A 14 3.23 4.96 -0.06
C VAL A 14 2.08 5.88 0.35
N ASN A 15 1.03 5.33 0.95
CA ASN A 15 -0.14 6.11 1.35
C ASN A 15 0.14 7.10 2.50
N THR A 16 1.26 7.00 3.20
CA THR A 16 1.68 8.04 4.16
C THR A 16 2.06 9.36 3.47
N ALA A 17 2.41 9.34 2.19
CA ALA A 17 2.70 10.56 1.43
C ALA A 17 1.46 11.45 1.18
N TYR A 18 0.26 10.85 1.19
CA TYR A 18 -0.97 11.53 0.78
C TYR A 18 -1.67 12.17 1.99
N ARG A 19 -1.50 13.48 2.10
CA ARG A 19 -2.01 14.36 3.15
C ARG A 19 -2.66 15.61 2.57
N ALA A 20 -3.40 16.36 3.38
CA ALA A 20 -3.91 17.65 2.96
C ALA A 20 -2.76 18.66 2.79
N PRO A 21 -2.89 19.63 1.87
CA PRO A 21 -1.90 20.68 1.72
C PRO A 21 -1.65 21.41 3.05
N GLY A 22 -0.38 21.50 3.47
CA GLY A 22 0.02 22.14 4.72
C GLY A 22 0.13 21.23 5.94
N ASP A 23 -0.36 19.99 5.86
CA ASP A 23 -0.18 19.02 6.95
C ASP A 23 1.29 18.54 7.01
N PRO A 24 1.82 18.28 8.22
CA PRO A 24 3.16 17.70 8.38
C PRO A 24 3.22 16.30 7.75
N ASP A 25 4.44 15.86 7.43
CA ASP A 25 4.62 14.48 6.93
C ASP A 25 4.21 13.48 8.03
N PRO A 26 3.27 12.55 7.74
CA PRO A 26 2.87 11.51 8.69
C PRO A 26 3.99 10.54 9.09
N LEU A 27 5.15 10.59 8.41
CA LEU A 27 6.39 9.91 8.78
C LEU A 27 7.47 10.92 9.18
N GLY A 28 7.11 11.91 10.01
CA GLY A 28 8.04 12.94 10.48
C GLY A 28 8.98 12.47 11.60
N ALA A 29 8.63 11.41 12.31
CA ALA A 29 9.37 10.88 13.44
C ALA A 29 9.42 9.34 13.48
N THR A 30 10.37 8.80 14.23
CA THR A 30 10.46 7.33 14.45
C THR A 30 9.24 6.74 15.13
N SER A 31 8.53 7.52 15.95
CA SER A 31 7.26 7.14 16.55
C SER A 31 6.19 6.82 15.50
N ASP A 32 6.18 7.55 14.40
CA ASP A 32 5.20 7.40 13.34
C ASP A 32 5.44 6.09 12.57
N PHE A 33 6.72 5.76 12.34
CA PHE A 33 7.06 4.47 11.75
C PHE A 33 6.73 3.31 12.70
N ARG A 34 7.00 3.46 14.00
CA ARG A 34 6.58 2.45 15.00
C ARG A 34 5.07 2.24 14.99
N ALA A 35 4.28 3.30 14.83
CA ALA A 35 2.84 3.21 14.68
C ALA A 35 2.43 2.48 13.38
N LEU A 36 3.12 2.74 12.27
CA LEU A 36 2.89 2.07 10.98
C LEU A 36 3.10 0.55 11.05
N VAL A 37 4.06 0.08 11.87
CA VAL A 37 4.41 -1.34 12.06
C VAL A 37 3.96 -1.89 13.41
N SER A 38 2.94 -1.30 14.03
CA SER A 38 2.45 -1.71 15.35
C SER A 38 1.98 -3.17 15.42
N ASP A 39 1.57 -3.73 14.29
CA ASP A 39 1.24 -5.15 14.09
C ASP A 39 2.49 -6.07 14.08
N ARG A 40 3.70 -5.51 14.16
CA ARG A 40 5.01 -6.18 14.14
C ARG A 40 5.90 -5.69 15.29
N PRO A 41 5.64 -6.12 16.54
CA PRO A 41 6.25 -5.52 17.72
C PRO A 41 7.78 -5.60 17.75
N LYS A 42 8.38 -6.69 17.26
CA LYS A 42 9.84 -6.83 17.15
C LYS A 42 10.43 -5.77 16.21
N LEU A 43 9.80 -5.59 15.05
CA LEU A 43 10.21 -4.56 14.07
C LEU A 43 10.06 -3.16 14.65
N ALA A 44 8.92 -2.86 15.28
CA ALA A 44 8.66 -1.58 15.92
C ALA A 44 9.71 -1.22 16.98
N ALA A 45 10.15 -2.21 17.78
CA ALA A 45 11.18 -2.01 18.81
C ALA A 45 12.57 -1.70 18.22
N ALA A 46 12.88 -2.20 17.02
CA ALA A 46 14.18 -2.05 16.37
C ALA A 46 14.34 -0.71 15.61
N VAL A 47 13.27 0.09 15.45
CA VAL A 47 13.28 1.32 14.65
C VAL A 47 14.21 2.39 15.22
N THR A 48 15.09 2.93 14.37
CA THR A 48 16.03 4.03 14.63
C THR A 48 15.77 5.23 13.72
N GLY A 49 16.50 6.35 13.93
CA GLY A 49 16.40 7.51 13.05
C GLY A 49 16.93 7.28 11.63
N LEU A 50 17.90 6.37 11.45
CA LEU A 50 18.40 6.00 10.13
C LEU A 50 17.36 5.22 9.32
N ASP A 51 16.58 4.39 9.98
CA ASP A 51 15.49 3.65 9.33
C ASP A 51 14.43 4.58 8.73
N LEU A 52 14.14 5.70 9.42
CA LEU A 52 13.17 6.67 8.93
C LEU A 52 13.60 7.26 7.57
N GLN A 53 14.87 7.62 7.42
CA GLN A 53 15.41 8.16 6.16
C GLN A 53 15.33 7.13 5.03
N ALA A 54 15.73 5.89 5.31
CA ALA A 54 15.69 4.80 4.33
C ALA A 54 14.24 4.50 3.88
N LEU A 55 13.27 4.59 4.80
CA LEU A 55 11.86 4.36 4.48
C LEU A 55 11.22 5.50 3.69
N LEU A 56 11.61 6.76 3.96
CA LEU A 56 11.17 7.88 3.14
C LEU A 56 11.63 7.72 1.69
N ALA A 57 12.90 7.32 1.47
CA ALA A 57 13.41 7.01 0.13
C ALA A 57 12.65 5.83 -0.52
N LEU A 58 12.43 4.74 0.22
CA LEU A 58 11.66 3.60 -0.26
C LEU A 58 10.22 3.99 -0.62
N ARG A 59 9.58 4.86 0.17
CA ARG A 59 8.23 5.38 -0.10
C ARG A 59 8.13 6.04 -1.46
N ASP A 60 9.09 6.91 -1.76
CA ASP A 60 9.12 7.66 -3.01
C ASP A 60 9.33 6.71 -4.21
N GLU A 61 10.25 5.77 -4.12
CA GLU A 61 10.51 4.78 -5.17
C GLU A 61 9.32 3.84 -5.41
N LEU A 62 8.65 3.37 -4.34
CA LEU A 62 7.42 2.60 -4.47
C LEU A 62 6.29 3.43 -5.08
N GLY A 63 6.21 4.74 -4.77
CA GLY A 63 5.26 5.67 -5.38
C GLY A 63 5.45 5.79 -6.89
N GLU A 64 6.70 5.88 -7.35
CA GLU A 64 7.05 5.87 -8.78
C GLU A 64 6.65 4.56 -9.47
N LEU A 65 6.88 3.42 -8.81
CA LEU A 65 6.46 2.10 -9.31
C LEU A 65 4.95 2.03 -9.49
N PHE A 66 4.15 2.42 -8.48
CA PHE A 66 2.69 2.45 -8.60
C PHE A 66 2.22 3.40 -9.70
N THR A 67 2.89 4.56 -9.85
CA THR A 67 2.58 5.54 -10.90
C THR A 67 2.88 4.98 -12.29
N ALA A 68 4.01 4.31 -12.47
CA ALA A 68 4.37 3.67 -13.72
C ALA A 68 3.36 2.58 -14.10
N ALA A 69 3.00 1.71 -13.15
CA ALA A 69 2.02 0.66 -13.35
C ALA A 69 0.63 1.22 -13.72
N ALA A 70 0.13 2.21 -12.96
CA ALA A 70 -1.19 2.80 -13.18
C ALA A 70 -1.31 3.59 -14.49
N THR A 71 -0.18 4.04 -15.05
CA THR A 71 -0.12 4.78 -16.34
C THR A 71 0.25 3.91 -17.54
N GLY A 72 0.31 2.57 -17.37
CA GLY A 72 0.62 1.62 -18.45
C GLY A 72 2.07 1.64 -18.90
N ARG A 73 3.00 2.18 -18.09
CA ARG A 73 4.44 2.14 -18.36
C ARG A 73 5.04 0.87 -17.76
N ASP A 74 4.58 -0.28 -18.25
CA ASP A 74 4.85 -1.61 -17.67
C ASP A 74 6.35 -1.91 -17.58
N ALA A 75 7.14 -1.60 -18.62
CA ALA A 75 8.59 -1.81 -18.62
C ALA A 75 9.25 -0.99 -17.49
N ALA A 76 8.92 0.28 -17.35
CA ALA A 76 9.46 1.13 -16.29
C ALA A 76 9.06 0.63 -14.88
N ALA A 77 7.81 0.19 -14.72
CA ALA A 77 7.37 -0.39 -13.45
C ALA A 77 8.14 -1.66 -13.10
N MET A 78 8.41 -2.53 -14.07
CA MET A 78 9.21 -3.75 -13.86
C MET A 78 10.67 -3.43 -13.57
N ASP A 79 11.26 -2.44 -14.23
CA ASP A 79 12.64 -1.99 -13.96
C ASP A 79 12.76 -1.43 -12.53
N HIS A 80 11.79 -0.62 -12.07
CA HIS A 80 11.74 -0.15 -10.69
C HIS A 80 11.65 -1.31 -9.69
N LEU A 81 10.74 -2.27 -9.92
CA LEU A 81 10.56 -3.40 -9.04
C LEU A 81 11.81 -4.28 -8.97
N ASN A 82 12.45 -4.55 -10.10
CA ASN A 82 13.69 -5.32 -10.17
C ASN A 82 14.86 -4.60 -9.46
N ALA A 83 14.97 -3.29 -9.61
CA ALA A 83 15.97 -2.49 -8.91
C ALA A 83 15.78 -2.53 -7.38
N LEU A 84 14.52 -2.49 -6.91
CA LEU A 84 14.18 -2.64 -5.50
C LEU A 84 14.51 -4.05 -5.00
N LEU A 85 14.17 -5.09 -5.74
CA LEU A 85 14.50 -6.48 -5.40
C LEU A 85 16.01 -6.70 -5.27
N ALA A 86 16.81 -6.16 -6.19
CA ALA A 86 18.25 -6.30 -6.18
C ALA A 86 18.93 -5.66 -4.96
N ARG A 87 18.32 -4.63 -4.36
CA ARG A 87 18.81 -3.92 -3.17
C ARG A 87 18.22 -4.42 -1.86
N SER A 88 17.17 -5.22 -1.91
CA SER A 88 16.50 -5.75 -0.73
C SER A 88 16.92 -7.20 -0.52
N PRO A 89 18.02 -7.46 0.20
CA PRO A 89 18.48 -8.83 0.43
C PRO A 89 17.43 -9.61 1.20
N VAL A 90 16.97 -10.70 0.62
CA VAL A 90 15.97 -11.57 1.23
C VAL A 90 16.65 -12.87 1.64
N GLN A 91 16.60 -13.16 2.93
CA GLN A 91 17.00 -14.45 3.47
C GLN A 91 15.74 -15.14 4.03
N PRO A 92 15.07 -15.99 3.23
CA PRO A 92 13.88 -16.66 3.70
C PRO A 92 14.24 -17.73 4.73
N GLU A 93 13.58 -17.69 5.87
CA GLU A 93 13.71 -18.70 6.93
C GLU A 93 12.35 -19.35 7.19
N LEU A 94 12.34 -20.67 7.35
CA LEU A 94 11.16 -21.40 7.78
C LEU A 94 11.14 -21.45 9.31
N VAL A 95 10.16 -20.81 9.92
CA VAL A 95 10.06 -20.65 11.38
C VAL A 95 8.71 -21.15 11.90
N THR A 96 8.67 -21.48 13.19
CA THR A 96 7.45 -21.71 13.97
C THR A 96 7.60 -21.03 15.33
N HIS A 97 6.64 -20.21 15.71
CA HIS A 97 6.58 -19.55 17.02
C HIS A 97 5.14 -19.12 17.31
N ASP A 98 4.85 -18.78 18.55
CA ASP A 98 3.54 -18.27 19.00
C ASP A 98 2.36 -19.16 18.59
N ASP A 99 2.51 -20.49 18.70
CA ASP A 99 1.52 -21.50 18.29
C ASP A 99 1.09 -21.43 16.80
N GLN A 100 1.84 -20.69 15.96
CA GLN A 100 1.60 -20.63 14.51
C GLN A 100 2.24 -21.84 13.82
N PRO A 101 1.59 -22.39 12.76
CA PRO A 101 2.19 -23.41 11.93
C PRO A 101 3.45 -22.88 11.22
N TRP A 102 4.25 -23.81 10.68
CA TRP A 102 5.44 -23.45 9.90
C TRP A 102 5.12 -22.35 8.88
N HIS A 103 5.86 -21.24 8.93
CA HIS A 103 5.70 -20.12 8.02
C HIS A 103 7.05 -19.50 7.65
N VAL A 104 7.10 -18.79 6.52
CA VAL A 104 8.33 -18.17 6.02
C VAL A 104 8.44 -16.74 6.53
N HIS A 105 9.57 -16.43 7.17
CA HIS A 105 10.05 -15.08 7.37
C HIS A 105 10.97 -14.67 6.21
N LEU A 106 10.88 -13.41 5.75
CA LEU A 106 11.62 -12.94 4.57
C LEU A 106 12.91 -12.21 4.92
N ALA A 107 13.03 -11.66 6.11
CA ALA A 107 14.25 -11.04 6.62
C ALA A 107 14.13 -10.88 8.14
N GLU A 108 14.94 -11.59 8.89
CA GLU A 108 15.12 -11.34 10.33
C GLU A 108 16.42 -10.57 10.61
N HIS A 109 17.22 -10.28 9.61
CA HIS A 109 18.51 -9.61 9.70
C HIS A 109 18.47 -8.23 9.00
N GLY A 110 19.39 -7.36 9.42
CA GLY A 110 19.46 -5.99 8.92
C GLY A 110 18.69 -4.99 9.79
N SER A 111 18.64 -3.75 9.33
CA SER A 111 17.90 -2.67 9.98
C SER A 111 16.39 -2.89 9.92
N ALA A 112 15.63 -2.12 10.68
CA ALA A 112 14.18 -2.16 10.61
C ALA A 112 13.66 -1.75 9.22
N ALA A 113 14.35 -0.83 8.55
CA ALA A 113 14.04 -0.44 7.18
C ALA A 113 14.30 -1.57 6.18
N ASP A 114 15.42 -2.32 6.33
CA ASP A 114 15.73 -3.46 5.45
C ASP A 114 14.67 -4.56 5.57
N GLN A 115 14.27 -4.89 6.79
CA GLN A 115 13.24 -5.90 7.05
C GLN A 115 11.88 -5.47 6.47
N TYR A 116 11.52 -4.19 6.61
CA TYR A 116 10.30 -3.65 6.02
C TYR A 116 10.35 -3.69 4.50
N ALA A 117 11.47 -3.22 3.90
CA ALA A 117 11.69 -3.19 2.46
C ALA A 117 11.60 -4.60 1.85
N ALA A 118 12.28 -5.58 2.45
CA ALA A 118 12.24 -6.96 2.00
C ALA A 118 10.79 -7.49 1.95
N GLY A 119 10.02 -7.28 3.02
CA GLY A 119 8.61 -7.67 3.05
C GLY A 119 7.79 -6.98 1.96
N ALA A 120 7.85 -5.65 1.88
CA ALA A 120 7.07 -4.85 0.94
C ALA A 120 7.38 -5.20 -0.52
N VAL A 121 8.67 -5.25 -0.87
CA VAL A 121 9.14 -5.47 -2.24
C VAL A 121 8.86 -6.89 -2.72
N VAL A 122 9.15 -7.91 -1.88
CA VAL A 122 8.86 -9.32 -2.22
C VAL A 122 7.35 -9.54 -2.30
N GLY A 123 6.57 -8.95 -1.39
CA GLY A 123 5.12 -9.03 -1.44
C GLY A 123 4.55 -8.48 -2.76
N LEU A 124 5.06 -7.32 -3.23
CA LEU A 124 4.68 -6.76 -4.53
C LEU A 124 5.12 -7.66 -5.68
N ALA A 125 6.37 -8.13 -5.68
CA ALA A 125 6.90 -8.99 -6.74
C ALA A 125 6.08 -10.28 -6.91
N LEU A 126 5.73 -10.93 -5.80
CA LEU A 126 4.87 -12.11 -5.80
C LEU A 126 3.45 -11.79 -6.27
N THR A 127 2.90 -10.63 -5.86
CA THR A 127 1.59 -10.17 -6.32
C THR A 127 1.59 -9.92 -7.83
N VAL A 128 2.60 -9.23 -8.34
CA VAL A 128 2.74 -8.97 -9.78
C VAL A 128 2.96 -10.25 -10.57
N SER A 129 3.80 -11.16 -10.06
CA SER A 129 4.06 -12.46 -10.70
C SER A 129 2.81 -13.32 -10.79
N GLN A 130 1.97 -13.33 -9.75
CA GLN A 130 0.79 -14.19 -9.69
C GLN A 130 -0.43 -13.59 -10.39
N TYR A 131 -0.62 -12.28 -10.29
CA TYR A 131 -1.87 -11.62 -10.69
C TYR A 131 -1.70 -10.53 -11.76
N GLY A 132 -0.46 -10.20 -12.12
CA GLY A 132 -0.13 -9.18 -13.10
C GLY A 132 -0.01 -7.77 -12.53
N LEU A 133 0.72 -6.93 -13.26
CA LEU A 133 1.03 -5.54 -12.90
C LEU A 133 -0.23 -4.65 -12.81
N ALA A 134 -1.25 -4.96 -13.60
CA ALA A 134 -2.53 -4.24 -13.62
C ALA A 134 -3.32 -4.32 -12.29
N ARG A 135 -2.82 -5.06 -11.29
CA ARG A 135 -3.36 -5.06 -9.91
C ARG A 135 -2.92 -3.85 -9.10
N LEU A 136 -1.84 -3.20 -9.49
CA LEU A 136 -1.33 -2.00 -8.84
C LEU A 136 -2.08 -0.77 -9.39
N GLY A 137 -2.82 -0.09 -8.54
CA GLY A 137 -3.67 1.01 -8.95
C GLY A 137 -3.49 2.28 -8.13
N ILE A 138 -3.92 3.40 -8.71
CA ILE A 138 -4.07 4.69 -8.05
C ILE A 138 -5.55 5.04 -8.02
N CYS A 139 -6.01 5.63 -6.92
CA CYS A 139 -7.41 6.02 -6.75
C CYS A 139 -7.86 6.99 -7.84
N SER A 140 -8.98 6.69 -8.50
CA SER A 140 -9.55 7.50 -9.59
C SER A 140 -10.14 8.84 -9.13
N ILE A 141 -10.22 9.12 -7.83
CA ILE A 141 -10.61 10.45 -7.33
C ILE A 141 -9.41 11.38 -7.43
N ALA A 142 -9.50 12.41 -8.27
CA ALA A 142 -8.40 13.31 -8.60
C ALA A 142 -7.73 13.95 -7.36
N SER A 143 -8.47 14.21 -6.30
CA SER A 143 -7.95 14.77 -5.05
C SER A 143 -7.37 13.73 -4.09
N CYS A 144 -7.41 12.43 -4.43
CA CYS A 144 -7.00 11.37 -3.51
C CYS A 144 -5.60 10.81 -3.77
N GLN A 145 -5.29 10.42 -4.99
CA GLN A 145 -4.00 9.84 -5.43
C GLN A 145 -3.46 8.65 -4.62
N ARG A 146 -4.20 8.11 -3.63
CA ARG A 146 -3.76 6.95 -2.83
C ARG A 146 -3.63 5.72 -3.71
N VAL A 147 -2.59 4.93 -3.43
CA VAL A 147 -2.36 3.67 -4.12
C VAL A 147 -3.15 2.52 -3.46
N PHE A 148 -3.39 1.46 -4.22
CA PHE A 148 -4.01 0.24 -3.72
C PHE A 148 -3.59 -0.97 -4.57
N ILE A 149 -3.80 -2.18 -4.01
CA ILE A 149 -3.74 -3.43 -4.76
C ILE A 149 -5.17 -3.91 -4.99
N ASP A 150 -5.51 -4.17 -6.24
CA ASP A 150 -6.82 -4.69 -6.61
C ASP A 150 -6.89 -6.21 -6.37
N ALA A 151 -7.43 -6.60 -5.23
CA ALA A 151 -7.70 -7.99 -4.89
C ALA A 151 -9.07 -8.49 -5.38
N SER A 152 -9.83 -7.68 -6.14
CA SER A 152 -11.12 -8.12 -6.69
C SER A 152 -10.95 -9.19 -7.77
N SER A 153 -11.92 -10.10 -7.88
CA SER A 153 -11.87 -11.21 -8.87
C SER A 153 -11.83 -10.71 -10.32
N ASN A 154 -12.52 -9.60 -10.60
CA ASN A 154 -12.72 -9.04 -11.95
C ASN A 154 -11.85 -7.80 -12.23
N ARG A 155 -10.89 -7.47 -11.39
CA ARG A 155 -10.01 -6.28 -11.53
C ARG A 155 -10.80 -4.98 -11.74
N SER A 156 -11.84 -4.79 -10.95
CA SER A 156 -12.76 -3.64 -11.13
C SER A 156 -12.57 -2.52 -10.11
N ARG A 157 -11.62 -2.65 -9.18
CA ARG A 157 -11.39 -1.62 -8.17
C ARG A 157 -10.83 -0.35 -8.81
N ARG A 158 -11.51 0.77 -8.56
CA ARG A 158 -11.13 2.11 -9.04
C ARG A 158 -10.79 3.08 -7.91
N TYR A 159 -11.13 2.73 -6.67
CA TYR A 159 -11.03 3.61 -5.51
C TYR A 159 -10.27 2.92 -4.38
N CYS A 160 -9.49 3.69 -3.63
CA CYS A 160 -8.86 3.17 -2.43
C CYS A 160 -9.93 2.74 -1.40
N PRO A 161 -9.73 1.59 -0.71
CA PRO A 161 -10.76 1.01 0.15
C PRO A 161 -11.06 1.86 1.39
N GLU A 162 -10.03 2.46 1.98
CA GLU A 162 -10.14 3.11 3.29
C GLU A 162 -10.82 4.48 3.24
N HIS A 163 -10.70 5.22 2.13
CA HIS A 163 -11.14 6.62 2.09
C HIS A 163 -12.17 6.93 1.00
N CYS A 164 -12.09 6.30 -0.15
CA CYS A 164 -12.83 6.74 -1.33
C CYS A 164 -13.91 5.77 -1.80
N ALA A 165 -13.83 4.49 -1.53
CA ALA A 165 -14.85 3.53 -1.96
C ALA A 165 -16.23 3.87 -1.40
N THR A 166 -16.33 4.21 -0.12
CA THR A 166 -17.58 4.63 0.53
C THR A 166 -18.09 5.96 -0.01
N ARG A 167 -17.19 6.94 -0.23
CA ARG A 167 -17.58 8.27 -0.77
C ARG A 167 -18.11 8.16 -2.19
N ALA A 168 -17.50 7.36 -3.04
CA ALA A 168 -17.95 7.12 -4.42
C ALA A 168 -19.34 6.47 -4.45
N ASN A 169 -19.59 5.47 -3.59
CA ASN A 169 -20.88 4.82 -3.48
C ASN A 169 -21.98 5.80 -3.04
N VAL A 170 -21.72 6.66 -2.05
CA VAL A 170 -22.69 7.67 -1.58
C VAL A 170 -23.01 8.68 -2.69
N THR A 171 -22.05 9.11 -3.48
CA THR A 171 -22.28 10.05 -4.59
C THR A 171 -23.11 9.40 -5.68
N THR A 172 -22.85 8.14 -6.02
CA THR A 172 -23.63 7.39 -7.02
C THR A 172 -25.07 7.19 -6.57
N ILE A 173 -25.31 6.85 -5.30
CA ILE A 173 -26.66 6.70 -4.75
C ILE A 173 -27.42 8.03 -4.78
N ARG A 174 -26.76 9.15 -4.45
CA ARG A 174 -27.40 10.48 -4.48
C ARG A 174 -27.75 10.94 -5.90
N SER A 175 -26.93 10.61 -6.90
CA SER A 175 -27.21 10.96 -8.31
C SER A 175 -28.30 10.08 -8.93
N GLN A 176 -28.60 8.93 -8.36
CA GLN A 176 -29.67 8.00 -8.82
C GLN A 176 -30.97 8.13 -8.02
N ALA A 177 -31.02 8.96 -6.98
CA ALA A 177 -32.25 9.21 -6.26
C ALA A 177 -33.24 9.96 -7.17
N PRO A 178 -34.47 9.46 -7.40
CA PRO A 178 -35.44 10.16 -8.23
C PRO A 178 -35.76 11.54 -7.63
N ALA A 179 -35.78 12.56 -8.46
CA ALA A 179 -36.25 13.88 -8.08
C ALA A 179 -37.65 13.76 -7.48
N GLY A 180 -37.78 14.06 -6.19
CA GLY A 180 -39.05 13.92 -5.48
C GLY A 180 -40.17 14.62 -6.20
N HIS A 181 -41.29 13.93 -6.36
CA HIS A 181 -42.54 14.48 -6.85
C HIS A 181 -42.91 15.70 -5.98
N ALA A 182 -42.83 16.87 -6.58
CA ALA A 182 -43.51 18.04 -6.04
C ALA A 182 -45.02 17.76 -6.10
N ALA A 183 -45.59 17.44 -4.97
CA ALA A 183 -47.06 17.35 -4.84
C ALA A 183 -47.65 18.76 -5.05
N THR A 184 -48.22 19.00 -6.22
CA THR A 184 -49.12 20.12 -6.46
C THR A 184 -50.38 19.88 -5.61
N ALA A 185 -50.48 20.60 -4.51
CA ALA A 185 -51.77 20.82 -3.86
C ALA A 185 -52.42 22.05 -4.53
N ALA A 186 -53.42 21.83 -5.34
CA ALA A 186 -54.33 22.84 -5.82
C ALA A 186 -55.73 22.64 -5.23
N SER A 187 -56.23 23.71 -4.67
CA SER A 187 -57.63 24.03 -4.31
C SER A 187 -58.25 23.35 -3.17
#